data_50c4df490ab2693bb38f9658bc3ea9f7
#
_entry.id   50c4df490ab2693bb38f9658bc3ea9f7
#
_cell.length_a   1.000
_cell.length_b   1.000
_cell.length_c   1.000
_cell.angle_alpha   90.00
_cell.angle_beta   90.00
_cell.angle_gamma   90.00
#
_symmetry.space_group_name_H-M   'P 1'
#
loop_
_entity.id
_entity.type
_entity.pdbx_description
1 polymer ?
#
loop_
_entity_poly.entity_id
_entity_poly.type
_entity_poly.pdbx_seq_one_letter_code
_entity_poly.pdbx_strand_id
1 'polypeptide(L)'
;MKKKKLLISSFHMMQGIKKYIPLLKKKNISYDKIIRNPVVKEKELIKNIHKYDGLICSDDEVTKLVLEKAVNLKVISKWGTGTDSIDKIYAKKKNIKVLNSPDAFSKSVAQYVWGMILLLSRNIIRTQNKIKDGQWPKLPGSLLKNKNLGVIGLGKVGQSVIKMGSGF
;
A
#
# COMPACT_ATOMS: atom_id res chain seq x y z
N MET A 1 -19.48 -27.64 2.14
CA MET A 1 -18.13 -27.10 1.80
C MET A 1 -17.34 -26.86 3.09
N LYS A 2 -16.06 -27.27 3.14
CA LYS A 2 -15.19 -27.01 4.30
C LYS A 2 -15.06 -25.49 4.51
N LYS A 3 -15.24 -25.03 5.76
CA LYS A 3 -15.12 -23.63 6.14
C LYS A 3 -13.68 -23.15 5.88
N LYS A 4 -13.51 -22.06 5.12
CA LYS A 4 -12.21 -21.48 4.84
C LYS A 4 -11.83 -20.46 5.89
N LYS A 5 -10.54 -20.31 6.17
CA LYS A 5 -10.05 -19.42 7.22
C LYS A 5 -9.01 -18.44 6.66
N LEU A 6 -9.24 -17.15 6.88
CA LEU A 6 -8.32 -16.08 6.51
C LEU A 6 -7.56 -15.57 7.73
N LEU A 7 -6.31 -15.21 7.51
CA LEU A 7 -5.57 -14.31 8.38
C LEU A 7 -5.57 -12.92 7.75
N ILE A 8 -5.93 -11.90 8.53
CA ILE A 8 -5.86 -10.50 8.12
C ILE A 8 -4.81 -9.81 8.99
N SER A 9 -3.71 -9.38 8.36
CA SER A 9 -2.64 -8.64 8.99
C SER A 9 -2.57 -7.18 8.53
N SER A 10 -3.33 -6.83 7.48
CA SER A 10 -3.42 -5.46 7.00
C SER A 10 -4.24 -4.57 7.94
N PHE A 11 -3.59 -3.56 8.53
CA PHE A 11 -4.25 -2.55 9.36
C PHE A 11 -5.34 -1.78 8.59
N HIS A 12 -5.04 -1.33 7.38
CA HIS A 12 -5.99 -0.56 6.56
C HIS A 12 -7.19 -1.39 6.12
N MET A 13 -6.99 -2.67 5.79
CA MET A 13 -8.09 -3.57 5.49
C MET A 13 -9.02 -3.73 6.71
N MET A 14 -8.46 -3.82 7.91
CA MET A 14 -9.25 -3.95 9.14
C MET A 14 -10.11 -2.72 9.46
N GLN A 15 -9.67 -1.51 9.13
CA GLN A 15 -10.49 -0.31 9.26
C GLN A 15 -11.77 -0.39 8.41
N GLY A 16 -11.69 -1.02 7.23
CA GLY A 16 -12.80 -1.20 6.31
C GLY A 16 -13.53 -2.54 6.40
N ILE A 17 -13.16 -3.43 7.35
CA ILE A 17 -13.62 -4.83 7.39
C ILE A 17 -15.15 -4.97 7.40
N LYS A 18 -15.86 -4.04 8.04
CA LYS A 18 -17.33 -4.07 8.15
C LYS A 18 -18.01 -4.22 6.79
N LYS A 19 -17.47 -3.61 5.73
CA LYS A 19 -17.99 -3.70 4.35
C LYS A 19 -17.91 -5.12 3.78
N TYR A 20 -16.97 -5.92 4.23
CA TYR A 20 -16.68 -7.25 3.68
C TYR A 20 -17.26 -8.39 4.50
N ILE A 21 -17.73 -8.13 5.73
CA ILE A 21 -18.32 -9.16 6.59
C ILE A 21 -19.49 -9.91 5.91
N PRO A 22 -20.46 -9.24 5.25
CA PRO A 22 -21.53 -9.95 4.56
C PRO A 22 -21.03 -10.91 3.48
N LEU A 23 -20.00 -10.47 2.70
CA LEU A 23 -19.39 -11.30 1.68
C LEU A 23 -18.66 -12.51 2.26
N LEU A 24 -17.89 -12.31 3.33
CA LEU A 24 -17.19 -13.39 4.02
C LEU A 24 -18.18 -14.44 4.57
N LYS A 25 -19.27 -13.99 5.19
CA LYS A 25 -20.34 -14.87 5.67
C LYS A 25 -20.99 -15.66 4.53
N LYS A 26 -21.37 -14.98 3.43
CA LYS A 26 -21.97 -15.62 2.25
C LYS A 26 -21.05 -16.69 1.64
N LYS A 27 -19.74 -16.50 1.70
CA LYS A 27 -18.74 -17.44 1.19
C LYS A 27 -18.26 -18.48 2.20
N ASN A 28 -18.86 -18.53 3.40
CA ASN A 28 -18.47 -19.41 4.51
C ASN A 28 -16.99 -19.27 4.88
N ILE A 29 -16.51 -18.03 4.95
CA ILE A 29 -15.13 -17.69 5.29
C ILE A 29 -15.10 -17.06 6.68
N SER A 30 -14.34 -17.65 7.60
CA SER A 30 -13.98 -17.03 8.88
C SER A 30 -12.66 -16.31 8.79
N TYR A 31 -12.40 -15.39 9.70
CA TYR A 31 -11.11 -14.69 9.74
C TYR A 31 -10.64 -14.45 11.18
N ASP A 32 -9.32 -14.49 11.34
CA ASP A 32 -8.62 -13.98 12.52
C ASP A 32 -7.79 -12.76 12.10
N LYS A 33 -7.36 -11.97 13.08
CA LYS A 33 -6.56 -10.77 12.84
C LYS A 33 -5.27 -10.78 13.65
N ILE A 34 -4.18 -10.34 13.02
CA ILE A 34 -2.94 -9.93 13.69
C ILE A 34 -2.65 -8.52 13.21
N ILE A 35 -2.81 -7.53 14.07
CA ILE A 35 -2.63 -6.13 13.69
C ILE A 35 -1.42 -5.58 14.42
N ARG A 36 -0.45 -5.11 13.64
CA ARG A 36 0.74 -4.38 14.09
C ARG A 36 0.92 -3.14 13.23
N ASN A 37 1.49 -2.14 13.80
CA ASN A 37 1.87 -0.93 13.09
C ASN A 37 3.39 -0.73 13.26
N PRO A 38 4.16 -0.64 12.17
CA PRO A 38 3.69 -0.57 10.78
C PRO A 38 3.44 -1.93 10.12
N VAL A 39 4.10 -3.03 10.53
CA VAL A 39 4.07 -4.32 9.82
C VAL A 39 4.11 -5.49 10.79
N VAL A 40 3.58 -6.64 10.35
CA VAL A 40 3.73 -7.92 11.06
C VAL A 40 5.05 -8.56 10.63
N LYS A 41 5.86 -8.92 11.60
CA LYS A 41 7.18 -9.52 11.37
C LYS A 41 7.08 -11.03 11.11
N GLU A 42 8.06 -11.57 10.39
CA GLU A 42 8.20 -12.98 10.06
C GLU A 42 7.90 -13.90 11.25
N LYS A 43 8.52 -13.65 12.40
CA LYS A 43 8.37 -14.46 13.62
C LYS A 43 6.92 -14.57 14.11
N GLU A 44 6.11 -13.54 13.93
CA GLU A 44 4.69 -13.57 14.31
C GLU A 44 3.85 -14.34 13.30
N LEU A 45 4.12 -14.18 12.01
CA LEU A 45 3.42 -14.92 10.96
C LEU A 45 3.67 -16.42 11.08
N ILE A 46 4.91 -16.83 11.29
CA ILE A 46 5.31 -18.25 11.44
C ILE A 46 4.49 -18.97 12.50
N LYS A 47 4.20 -18.33 13.64
CA LYS A 47 3.47 -18.96 14.75
C LYS A 47 2.10 -19.51 14.36
N ASN A 48 1.43 -18.90 13.40
CA ASN A 48 0.01 -19.16 13.16
C ASN A 48 -0.35 -19.45 11.69
N ILE A 49 0.54 -19.13 10.73
CA ILE A 49 0.19 -19.14 9.30
C ILE A 49 -0.30 -20.51 8.79
N HIS A 50 0.13 -21.59 9.41
CA HIS A 50 -0.28 -22.96 9.08
C HIS A 50 -1.80 -23.21 9.24
N LYS A 51 -2.50 -22.37 10.00
CA LYS A 51 -3.94 -22.51 10.29
C LYS A 51 -4.85 -21.94 9.19
N TYR A 52 -4.29 -21.20 8.21
CA TYR A 52 -5.07 -20.38 7.31
C TYR A 52 -4.99 -20.83 5.85
N ASP A 53 -6.11 -20.70 5.14
CA ASP A 53 -6.23 -20.95 3.69
C ASP A 53 -5.85 -19.69 2.87
N GLY A 54 -5.95 -18.50 3.46
CA GLY A 54 -5.62 -17.23 2.82
C GLY A 54 -5.03 -16.21 3.79
N LEU A 55 -4.22 -15.31 3.24
CA LEU A 55 -3.62 -14.18 3.96
C LEU A 55 -3.98 -12.88 3.25
N ILE A 56 -4.47 -11.89 3.99
CA ILE A 56 -4.57 -10.49 3.52
C ILE A 56 -3.54 -9.68 4.31
N CYS A 57 -2.51 -9.20 3.63
CA CYS A 57 -1.37 -8.51 4.24
C CYS A 57 -1.17 -7.09 3.68
N SER A 58 -0.44 -6.26 4.40
CA SER A 58 0.16 -5.02 3.91
C SER A 58 1.65 -5.26 3.58
N ASP A 59 2.57 -4.52 4.19
CA ASP A 59 4.01 -4.68 3.97
C ASP A 59 4.65 -5.72 4.90
N ASP A 60 3.86 -6.68 5.34
CA ASP A 60 4.27 -7.73 6.26
C ASP A 60 5.34 -8.64 5.65
N GLU A 61 6.24 -9.16 6.48
CA GLU A 61 7.38 -9.97 6.06
C GLU A 61 6.97 -11.41 5.69
N VAL A 62 6.42 -11.58 4.49
CA VAL A 62 6.00 -12.90 3.97
C VAL A 62 7.18 -13.57 3.25
N THR A 63 8.15 -13.96 4.04
CA THR A 63 9.41 -14.56 3.58
C THR A 63 9.23 -16.03 3.21
N LYS A 64 10.30 -16.63 2.66
CA LYS A 64 10.38 -18.08 2.40
C LYS A 64 10.04 -18.89 3.66
N LEU A 65 10.58 -18.51 4.83
CA LEU A 65 10.35 -19.25 6.09
C LEU A 65 8.86 -19.21 6.50
N VAL A 66 8.19 -18.08 6.33
CA VAL A 66 6.73 -18.00 6.54
C VAL A 66 5.99 -18.93 5.60
N LEU A 67 6.36 -18.94 4.32
CA LEU A 67 5.73 -19.76 3.29
C LEU A 67 6.00 -21.26 3.48
N GLU A 68 7.15 -21.64 4.02
CA GLU A 68 7.46 -23.02 4.39
C GLU A 68 6.45 -23.57 5.42
N LYS A 69 6.12 -22.76 6.43
CA LYS A 69 5.15 -23.11 7.47
C LYS A 69 3.69 -22.99 7.03
N ALA A 70 3.43 -22.35 5.90
CA ALA A 70 2.08 -22.08 5.38
C ALA A 70 1.50 -23.29 4.62
N VAL A 71 1.33 -24.43 5.30
CA VAL A 71 0.94 -25.71 4.66
C VAL A 71 -0.45 -25.71 4.04
N ASN A 72 -1.38 -24.90 4.54
CA ASN A 72 -2.75 -24.82 4.06
C ASN A 72 -2.99 -23.62 3.13
N LEU A 73 -2.06 -22.68 3.06
CA LEU A 73 -2.22 -21.41 2.38
C LEU A 73 -2.36 -21.60 0.86
N LYS A 74 -3.38 -20.98 0.26
CA LYS A 74 -3.67 -21.06 -1.18
C LYS A 74 -3.54 -19.71 -1.86
N VAL A 75 -3.72 -18.62 -1.10
CA VAL A 75 -3.72 -17.27 -1.67
C VAL A 75 -3.20 -16.26 -0.66
N ILE A 76 -2.42 -15.32 -1.18
CA ILE A 76 -2.00 -14.09 -0.48
C ILE A 76 -2.58 -12.93 -1.27
N SER A 77 -3.31 -12.06 -0.61
CA SER A 77 -3.83 -10.81 -1.17
C SER A 77 -3.14 -9.63 -0.51
N LYS A 78 -2.29 -8.96 -1.27
CA LYS A 78 -1.62 -7.73 -0.84
C LYS A 78 -2.61 -6.57 -0.86
N TRP A 79 -2.85 -5.96 0.28
CA TRP A 79 -3.57 -4.69 0.37
C TRP A 79 -2.60 -3.56 0.00
N GLY A 80 -2.38 -3.40 -1.29
CA GLY A 80 -1.41 -2.46 -1.83
C GLY A 80 -0.91 -2.85 -3.23
N THR A 81 0.01 -2.07 -3.75
CA THR A 81 0.54 -2.22 -5.12
C THR A 81 1.83 -3.06 -5.13
N GLY A 82 2.80 -2.70 -4.30
CA GLY A 82 4.10 -3.39 -4.23
C GLY A 82 3.99 -4.77 -3.59
N THR A 83 4.78 -5.70 -4.05
CA THR A 83 4.82 -7.09 -3.52
C THR A 83 6.20 -7.51 -3.08
N ASP A 84 7.09 -6.55 -2.80
CA ASP A 84 8.50 -6.80 -2.51
C ASP A 84 8.72 -7.47 -1.15
N SER A 85 7.77 -7.30 -0.23
CA SER A 85 7.75 -7.98 1.07
C SER A 85 7.29 -9.45 1.01
N ILE A 86 6.96 -9.97 -0.18
CA ILE A 86 6.46 -11.33 -0.39
C ILE A 86 7.45 -12.11 -1.26
N ASP A 87 7.95 -13.25 -0.80
CA ASP A 87 8.74 -14.16 -1.64
C ASP A 87 7.86 -14.83 -2.70
N LYS A 88 7.69 -14.13 -3.83
CA LYS A 88 6.85 -14.61 -4.95
C LYS A 88 7.40 -15.85 -5.62
N ILE A 89 8.73 -16.01 -5.64
CA ILE A 89 9.37 -17.18 -6.25
C ILE A 89 8.98 -18.42 -5.45
N TYR A 90 9.13 -18.36 -4.15
CA TYR A 90 8.77 -19.48 -3.29
C TYR A 90 7.26 -19.71 -3.20
N ALA A 91 6.44 -18.64 -3.18
CA ALA A 91 4.99 -18.74 -3.26
C ALA A 91 4.53 -19.50 -4.51
N LYS A 92 5.11 -19.16 -5.67
CA LYS A 92 4.85 -19.87 -6.94
C LYS A 92 5.22 -21.35 -6.86
N LYS A 93 6.40 -21.67 -6.29
CA LYS A 93 6.85 -23.07 -6.09
C LYS A 93 5.88 -23.87 -5.22
N LYS A 94 5.23 -23.25 -4.25
CA LYS A 94 4.19 -23.86 -3.40
C LYS A 94 2.76 -23.77 -3.97
N ASN A 95 2.58 -23.31 -5.20
CA ASN A 95 1.26 -23.09 -5.82
C ASN A 95 0.37 -22.12 -5.01
N ILE A 96 0.97 -21.14 -4.33
CA ILE A 96 0.25 -20.09 -3.61
C ILE A 96 0.08 -18.89 -4.55
N LYS A 97 -1.18 -18.50 -4.81
CA LYS A 97 -1.48 -17.32 -5.64
C LYS A 97 -1.17 -16.04 -4.88
N VAL A 98 -0.43 -15.13 -5.49
CA VAL A 98 -0.18 -13.79 -4.96
C VAL A 98 -0.94 -12.78 -5.79
N LEU A 99 -1.83 -12.03 -5.15
CA LEU A 99 -2.68 -10.99 -5.75
C LEU A 99 -2.34 -9.64 -5.11
N ASN A 100 -2.45 -8.58 -5.87
CA ASN A 100 -2.28 -7.20 -5.41
C ASN A 100 -3.25 -6.26 -6.13
N SER A 101 -3.19 -4.97 -5.81
CA SER A 101 -4.01 -3.92 -6.44
C SER A 101 -3.10 -2.96 -7.22
N PRO A 102 -2.70 -3.29 -8.46
CA PRO A 102 -1.58 -2.64 -9.16
C PRO A 102 -1.82 -1.18 -9.52
N ASP A 103 -3.06 -0.69 -9.54
CA ASP A 103 -3.39 0.69 -9.94
C ASP A 103 -4.19 1.47 -8.88
N ALA A 104 -4.35 0.91 -7.69
CA ALA A 104 -5.22 1.50 -6.67
C ALA A 104 -4.79 2.89 -6.19
N PHE A 105 -3.49 3.22 -6.28
CA PHE A 105 -2.92 4.43 -5.68
C PHE A 105 -2.24 5.37 -6.70
N SER A 106 -2.22 5.05 -7.98
CA SER A 106 -1.49 5.83 -8.98
C SER A 106 -1.93 7.30 -9.04
N LYS A 107 -3.23 7.55 -8.99
CA LYS A 107 -3.79 8.91 -9.00
C LYS A 107 -3.53 9.66 -7.69
N SER A 108 -3.72 9.02 -6.55
CA SER A 108 -3.49 9.66 -5.25
C SER A 108 -2.02 9.98 -5.01
N VAL A 109 -1.11 9.09 -5.43
CA VAL A 109 0.33 9.36 -5.38
C VAL A 109 0.70 10.50 -6.33
N ALA A 110 0.13 10.55 -7.54
CA ALA A 110 0.37 11.64 -8.47
C ALA A 110 -0.09 13.00 -7.91
N GLN A 111 -1.24 13.06 -7.26
CA GLN A 111 -1.71 14.26 -6.54
C GLN A 111 -0.73 14.68 -5.45
N TYR A 112 -0.23 13.73 -4.67
CA TYR A 112 0.76 14.02 -3.64
C TYR A 112 2.04 14.58 -4.23
N VAL A 113 2.57 14.00 -5.33
CA VAL A 113 3.76 14.49 -6.04
C VAL A 113 3.55 15.94 -6.49
N TRP A 114 2.43 16.27 -7.13
CA TRP A 114 2.12 17.64 -7.54
C TRP A 114 1.96 18.59 -6.36
N GLY A 115 1.35 18.13 -5.26
CA GLY A 115 1.31 18.88 -4.02
C GLY A 115 2.70 19.24 -3.51
N MET A 116 3.64 18.30 -3.50
CA MET A 116 5.03 18.54 -3.07
C MET A 116 5.78 19.47 -4.02
N ILE A 117 5.61 19.33 -5.33
CA ILE A 117 6.21 20.24 -6.33
C ILE A 117 5.74 21.68 -6.09
N LEU A 118 4.43 21.88 -5.85
CA LEU A 118 3.87 23.20 -5.57
C LEU A 118 4.33 23.75 -4.22
N LEU A 119 4.37 22.92 -3.17
CA LEU A 119 4.89 23.32 -1.86
C LEU A 119 6.31 23.89 -1.96
N LEU A 120 7.18 23.22 -2.70
CA LEU A 120 8.57 23.62 -2.88
C LEU A 120 8.69 24.84 -3.80
N SER A 121 8.08 24.80 -4.99
CA SER A 121 8.22 25.86 -5.99
C SER A 121 7.64 27.21 -5.51
N ARG A 122 6.61 27.17 -4.66
CA ARG A 122 5.93 28.37 -4.16
C ARG A 122 6.35 28.77 -2.75
N ASN A 123 7.36 28.13 -2.15
CA ASN A 123 7.84 28.39 -0.77
C ASN A 123 6.72 28.30 0.30
N ILE A 124 5.70 27.47 0.12
CA ILE A 124 4.51 27.46 0.98
C ILE A 124 4.87 27.17 2.43
N ILE A 125 5.67 26.12 2.69
CA ILE A 125 6.11 25.76 4.07
C ILE A 125 6.87 26.91 4.73
N ARG A 126 7.80 27.53 3.99
CA ARG A 126 8.61 28.64 4.52
C ARG A 126 7.74 29.85 4.83
N THR A 127 6.78 30.17 3.96
CA THR A 127 5.81 31.24 4.21
C THR A 127 4.96 30.95 5.43
N GLN A 128 4.43 29.74 5.56
CA GLN A 128 3.62 29.31 6.69
C GLN A 128 4.37 29.46 8.02
N ASN A 129 5.63 29.02 8.07
CA ASN A 129 6.44 29.13 9.30
C ASN A 129 6.64 30.59 9.71
N LYS A 130 6.98 31.45 8.76
CA LYS A 130 7.13 32.89 9.03
C LYS A 130 5.84 33.56 9.51
N ILE A 131 4.68 33.17 8.95
CA ILE A 131 3.39 33.68 9.41
C ILE A 131 3.11 33.24 10.85
N LYS A 132 3.43 31.98 11.21
CA LYS A 132 3.31 31.50 12.60
C LYS A 132 4.19 32.29 13.58
N ASP A 133 5.34 32.76 13.09
CA ASP A 133 6.26 33.61 13.86
C ASP A 133 5.82 35.12 13.88
N GLY A 134 4.58 35.42 13.47
CA GLY A 134 4.03 36.79 13.44
C GLY A 134 4.55 37.66 12.30
N GLN A 135 5.27 37.11 11.33
CA GLN A 135 5.79 37.85 10.17
C GLN A 135 4.82 37.77 9.02
N TRP A 136 4.86 38.76 8.09
CA TRP A 136 4.10 38.76 6.83
C TRP A 136 5.07 38.80 5.64
N PRO A 137 5.70 37.66 5.28
CA PRO A 137 6.74 37.61 4.26
C PRO A 137 6.13 37.61 2.86
N LYS A 138 6.75 38.35 1.93
CA LYS A 138 6.54 38.23 0.49
C LYS A 138 7.67 37.40 -0.10
N LEU A 139 7.65 36.08 0.12
CA LEU A 139 8.67 35.19 -0.41
C LEU A 139 8.43 34.93 -1.91
N PRO A 140 9.43 35.14 -2.78
CA PRO A 140 9.29 34.81 -4.19
C PRO A 140 9.18 33.29 -4.36
N GLY A 141 8.35 32.89 -5.30
CA GLY A 141 8.25 31.51 -5.75
C GLY A 141 8.43 31.40 -7.26
N SER A 142 8.65 30.21 -7.75
CA SER A 142 8.77 29.94 -9.18
C SER A 142 7.43 29.47 -9.75
N LEU A 143 7.06 29.96 -10.93
CA LEU A 143 6.01 29.36 -11.74
C LEU A 143 6.49 28.07 -12.38
N LEU A 144 5.59 27.12 -12.58
CA LEU A 144 5.90 25.86 -13.27
C LEU A 144 5.80 26.00 -14.79
N LYS A 145 5.15 27.04 -15.28
CA LYS A 145 5.06 27.34 -16.71
C LYS A 145 6.46 27.35 -17.36
N ASN A 146 6.58 26.67 -18.48
CA ASN A 146 7.83 26.52 -19.24
C ASN A 146 8.97 25.82 -18.46
N LYS A 147 8.63 25.03 -17.46
CA LYS A 147 9.61 24.16 -16.77
C LYS A 147 9.57 22.75 -17.33
N ASN A 148 10.72 22.09 -17.33
CA ASN A 148 10.83 20.70 -17.72
C ASN A 148 10.69 19.80 -16.49
N LEU A 149 9.81 18.80 -16.57
CA LEU A 149 9.66 17.76 -15.57
C LEU A 149 10.30 16.47 -16.06
N GLY A 150 11.40 16.06 -15.43
CA GLY A 150 11.99 14.75 -15.66
C GLY A 150 11.25 13.68 -14.83
N VAL A 151 10.83 12.59 -15.49
CA VAL A 151 10.18 11.46 -14.82
C VAL A 151 11.00 10.20 -15.03
N ILE A 152 11.55 9.67 -13.93
CA ILE A 152 12.28 8.40 -13.93
C ILE A 152 11.31 7.28 -13.57
N GLY A 153 11.01 6.39 -14.54
CA GLY A 153 10.03 5.33 -14.41
C GLY A 153 8.63 5.72 -14.94
N LEU A 154 8.23 5.08 -16.05
CA LEU A 154 6.98 5.37 -16.76
C LEU A 154 5.89 4.31 -16.48
N GLY A 155 5.83 3.82 -15.23
CA GLY A 155 4.74 2.97 -14.74
C GLY A 155 3.45 3.77 -14.50
N LYS A 156 2.43 3.14 -13.89
CA LYS A 156 1.12 3.77 -13.65
C LYS A 156 1.19 5.08 -12.88
N VAL A 157 2.07 5.19 -11.90
CA VAL A 157 2.29 6.42 -11.13
C VAL A 157 2.91 7.50 -12.02
N GLY A 158 4.02 7.21 -12.72
CA GLY A 158 4.68 8.17 -13.60
C GLY A 158 3.75 8.70 -14.69
N GLN A 159 2.99 7.81 -15.34
CA GLN A 159 1.96 8.21 -16.32
C GLN A 159 0.88 9.12 -15.71
N SER A 160 0.45 8.83 -14.48
CA SER A 160 -0.52 9.67 -13.77
C SER A 160 0.04 11.04 -13.40
N VAL A 161 1.32 11.12 -13.02
CA VAL A 161 2.03 12.39 -12.75
C VAL A 161 2.07 13.24 -14.02
N ILE A 162 2.50 12.65 -15.15
CA ILE A 162 2.56 13.36 -16.44
C ILE A 162 1.17 13.86 -16.84
N LYS A 163 0.17 12.98 -16.82
CA LYS A 163 -1.20 13.37 -17.18
C LYS A 163 -1.75 14.51 -16.33
N MET A 164 -1.44 14.52 -15.04
CA MET A 164 -1.89 15.58 -14.11
C MET A 164 -1.16 16.90 -14.34
N GLY A 165 0.05 16.85 -14.88
CA GLY A 165 0.85 18.03 -15.19
C GLY A 165 0.37 18.86 -16.38
N SER A 166 -0.56 18.36 -17.18
CA SER A 166 -1.10 19.08 -18.35
C SER A 166 -1.83 20.37 -18.00
N GLY A 167 -2.14 20.62 -16.73
CA GLY A 167 -2.74 21.87 -16.25
C GLY A 167 -1.73 22.96 -15.86
N PHE A 168 -0.41 22.70 -15.97
CA PHE A 168 0.67 23.62 -15.63
C PHE A 168 1.48 23.96 -16.89
#